data_6bc3536f254d3dc94bdce01e2a5c0279
#
_entry.id   6bc3536f254d3dc94bdce01e2a5c0279
#
_cell.length_a   1.000
_cell.length_b   1.000
_cell.length_c   1.000
_cell.angle_alpha   90.00
_cell.angle_beta   90.00
_cell.angle_gamma   90.00
#
_symmetry.space_group_name_H-M   'P 1'
#
loop_
_entity.id
_entity.type
_entity.pdbx_description
1 polymer ?
#
loop_
_entity_poly.entity_id
_entity_poly.type
_entity_poly.pdbx_seq_one_letter_code
_entity_poly.pdbx_strand_id
1 'polypeptide(L)'
;MLRCKWSAILLLMSCEVLSARATTTMPKNPVELEQREHLVSRTLRRASQYVDVPHVNSRPACANVQAPEALTTPNPLITSNADGRNVKVSFIIGTDGRVRSPLILESAGIAGDHRVLQTVRTWRYRPATCNGVPTETEGKIVFSSR
;
A
#
# COMPACT_ATOMS: atom_id res chain seq x y z
N MET A 1 -64.03 -4.07 40.30
CA MET A 1 -63.10 -5.13 40.71
C MET A 1 -62.89 -6.09 39.55
N LEU A 2 -62.03 -5.80 38.60
CA LEU A 2 -61.74 -6.66 37.42
C LEU A 2 -60.29 -7.09 37.55
N ARG A 3 -60.05 -8.38 37.70
CA ARG A 3 -58.76 -9.03 37.67
C ARG A 3 -58.43 -9.38 36.23
N CYS A 4 -57.49 -8.67 35.63
CA CYS A 4 -56.95 -9.04 34.32
C CYS A 4 -55.79 -9.99 34.50
N LYS A 5 -55.98 -11.26 34.07
CA LYS A 5 -54.95 -12.29 34.01
C LYS A 5 -54.16 -12.11 32.74
N TRP A 6 -52.91 -11.71 32.84
CA TRP A 6 -51.96 -11.72 31.71
C TRP A 6 -51.30 -13.08 31.62
N SER A 7 -51.65 -13.82 30.60
CA SER A 7 -50.93 -15.03 30.18
C SER A 7 -49.65 -14.62 29.44
N ALA A 8 -48.52 -14.93 30.07
CA ALA A 8 -47.22 -14.79 29.41
C ALA A 8 -47.02 -15.94 28.42
N ILE A 9 -47.06 -15.66 27.16
CA ILE A 9 -46.60 -16.55 26.07
C ILE A 9 -45.11 -16.32 25.88
N LEU A 10 -44.27 -17.25 26.39
CA LEU A 10 -42.85 -17.34 26.17
C LEU A 10 -42.64 -17.93 24.76
N LEU A 11 -42.40 -17.10 23.80
CA LEU A 11 -41.90 -17.50 22.48
C LEU A 11 -40.36 -17.61 22.56
N LEU A 12 -39.89 -18.83 22.74
CA LEU A 12 -38.49 -19.21 22.61
C LEU A 12 -38.10 -19.20 21.14
N MET A 13 -37.55 -18.10 20.68
CA MET A 13 -36.81 -18.03 19.39
C MET A 13 -35.43 -18.64 19.60
N SER A 14 -35.31 -19.92 19.28
CA SER A 14 -34.01 -20.60 19.14
C SER A 14 -33.32 -20.08 17.89
N CYS A 15 -32.40 -19.11 18.07
CA CYS A 15 -31.47 -18.66 17.05
C CYS A 15 -30.35 -19.70 16.91
N GLU A 16 -30.52 -20.65 15.99
CA GLU A 16 -29.44 -21.54 15.59
C GLU A 16 -28.40 -20.75 14.77
N VAL A 17 -27.34 -20.34 15.48
CA VAL A 17 -26.16 -19.78 14.84
C VAL A 17 -25.42 -20.91 14.15
N LEU A 18 -25.63 -21.07 12.83
CA LEU A 18 -24.78 -21.92 11.99
C LEU A 18 -23.37 -21.32 11.98
N SER A 19 -22.54 -21.74 12.91
CA SER A 19 -21.10 -21.51 12.86
C SER A 19 -20.51 -22.38 11.75
N ALA A 20 -20.40 -21.83 10.56
CA ALA A 20 -19.60 -22.40 9.50
C ALA A 20 -18.12 -22.36 9.93
N ARG A 21 -17.67 -23.42 10.62
CA ARG A 21 -16.25 -23.65 10.85
C ARG A 21 -15.63 -23.97 9.50
N ALA A 22 -14.90 -23.01 8.94
CA ALA A 22 -13.95 -23.27 7.87
C ALA A 22 -12.85 -24.16 8.45
N THR A 23 -13.04 -25.48 8.34
CA THR A 23 -11.98 -26.45 8.61
C THR A 23 -10.98 -26.36 7.46
N THR A 24 -9.92 -25.59 7.68
CA THR A 24 -8.72 -25.64 6.83
C THR A 24 -8.08 -27.01 7.08
N THR A 25 -8.53 -28.03 6.36
CA THR A 25 -7.90 -29.35 6.38
C THR A 25 -6.55 -29.22 5.69
N MET A 26 -5.49 -29.26 6.50
CA MET A 26 -4.13 -29.41 5.99
C MET A 26 -4.05 -30.71 5.17
N PRO A 27 -3.55 -30.70 3.93
CA PRO A 27 -3.44 -31.90 3.11
C PRO A 27 -2.49 -32.90 3.78
N LYS A 28 -3.02 -34.08 4.10
CA LYS A 28 -2.28 -35.15 4.80
C LYS A 28 -1.42 -36.00 3.86
N ASN A 29 -1.51 -35.84 2.53
CA ASN A 29 -0.78 -36.64 1.57
C ASN A 29 0.13 -35.78 0.69
N PRO A 30 1.41 -36.20 0.51
CA PRO A 30 2.36 -35.50 -0.38
C PRO A 30 1.87 -35.43 -1.83
N VAL A 31 1.09 -36.39 -2.28
CA VAL A 31 0.50 -36.42 -3.63
C VAL A 31 -0.47 -35.26 -3.87
N GLU A 32 -1.18 -34.79 -2.83
CA GLU A 32 -2.11 -33.66 -2.95
C GLU A 32 -1.37 -32.33 -3.05
N LEU A 33 -0.20 -32.22 -2.46
CA LEU A 33 0.69 -31.06 -2.58
C LEU A 33 1.25 -30.94 -3.99
N GLU A 34 1.73 -32.05 -4.59
CA GLU A 34 2.24 -32.05 -5.96
C GLU A 34 1.17 -31.68 -6.99
N GLN A 35 -0.08 -32.15 -6.81
CA GLN A 35 -1.19 -31.74 -7.67
C GLN A 35 -1.51 -30.26 -7.56
N ARG A 36 -1.42 -29.64 -6.38
CA ARG A 36 -1.61 -28.20 -6.19
C ARG A 36 -0.47 -27.40 -6.81
N GLU A 37 0.76 -27.84 -6.66
CA GLU A 37 1.91 -27.19 -7.30
C GLU A 37 1.82 -27.23 -8.83
N HIS A 38 1.35 -28.34 -9.41
CA HIS A 38 1.11 -28.44 -10.85
C HIS A 38 0.00 -27.49 -11.34
N LEU A 39 -1.04 -27.25 -10.54
CA LEU A 39 -2.09 -26.31 -10.87
C LEU A 39 -1.60 -24.87 -10.80
N VAL A 40 -0.81 -24.51 -9.77
CA VAL A 40 -0.21 -23.19 -9.63
C VAL A 40 0.81 -22.93 -10.74
N SER A 41 1.62 -23.93 -11.11
CA SER A 41 2.59 -23.81 -12.21
C SER A 41 1.91 -23.62 -13.57
N ARG A 42 0.72 -24.20 -13.79
CA ARG A 42 -0.06 -23.95 -15.02
C ARG A 42 -0.62 -22.53 -15.08
N THR A 43 -1.01 -21.96 -13.93
CA THR A 43 -1.48 -20.57 -13.86
C THR A 43 -0.34 -19.57 -14.10
N LEU A 44 0.84 -19.86 -13.57
CA LEU A 44 2.05 -19.04 -13.81
C LEU A 44 2.50 -19.09 -15.28
N ARG A 45 2.36 -20.24 -15.98
CA ARG A 45 2.63 -20.32 -17.44
C ARG A 45 1.67 -19.46 -18.26
N ARG A 46 0.41 -19.28 -17.82
CA ARG A 46 -0.52 -18.33 -18.48
C ARG A 46 -0.14 -16.88 -18.23
N ALA A 47 0.38 -16.54 -17.06
CA ALA A 47 0.87 -15.19 -16.76
C ALA A 47 2.11 -14.83 -17.60
N SER A 48 2.98 -15.82 -17.92
CA SER A 48 4.15 -15.58 -18.75
C SER A 48 3.83 -15.32 -20.25
N GLN A 49 2.63 -15.64 -20.70
CA GLN A 49 2.17 -15.26 -22.05
C GLN A 49 1.89 -13.75 -22.19
N TYR A 50 1.82 -12.98 -21.08
CA TYR A 50 1.70 -11.53 -21.12
C TYR A 50 3.06 -10.81 -21.16
N VAL A 51 4.17 -11.55 -21.16
CA VAL A 51 5.53 -10.98 -21.23
C VAL A 51 5.85 -10.44 -22.63
N ASP A 52 5.07 -10.81 -23.63
CA ASP A 52 5.22 -10.34 -25.02
C ASP A 52 4.32 -9.11 -25.35
N VAL A 53 4.01 -8.30 -24.33
CA VAL A 53 3.57 -6.93 -24.61
C VAL A 53 4.79 -6.23 -25.20
N PRO A 54 4.78 -5.87 -26.50
CA PRO A 54 5.88 -5.12 -27.06
C PRO A 54 6.06 -3.89 -26.21
N HIS A 55 7.21 -3.80 -25.54
CA HIS A 55 7.63 -2.58 -24.87
C HIS A 55 7.80 -1.55 -26.00
N VAL A 56 6.71 -0.91 -26.33
CA VAL A 56 6.76 0.28 -27.18
C VAL A 56 7.59 1.26 -26.38
N ASN A 57 8.89 1.30 -26.62
CA ASN A 57 9.82 2.32 -26.13
C ASN A 57 9.48 3.66 -26.76
N SER A 58 8.23 4.03 -26.72
CA SER A 58 7.69 5.28 -27.24
C SER A 58 7.52 6.33 -26.15
N ARG A 59 8.40 6.33 -25.13
CA ARG A 59 8.63 7.59 -24.43
C ARG A 59 9.46 8.45 -25.38
N PRO A 60 8.89 9.55 -25.91
CA PRO A 60 9.68 10.46 -26.71
C PRO A 60 10.91 10.86 -25.87
N ALA A 61 12.11 10.73 -26.46
CA ALA A 61 13.32 11.10 -25.77
C ALA A 61 13.16 12.56 -25.30
N CYS A 62 13.26 12.78 -23.98
CA CYS A 62 13.17 14.11 -23.42
C CYS A 62 14.42 14.89 -23.80
N ALA A 63 14.34 15.78 -24.78
CA ALA A 63 15.44 16.64 -25.14
C ALA A 63 15.65 17.77 -24.12
N ASN A 64 14.57 18.23 -23.49
CA ASN A 64 14.62 19.27 -22.46
C ASN A 64 13.89 18.75 -21.20
N VAL A 65 14.67 18.43 -20.16
CA VAL A 65 14.17 17.94 -18.86
C VAL A 65 14.35 19.05 -17.84
N GLN A 66 13.25 19.46 -17.19
CA GLN A 66 13.30 20.28 -15.98
C GLN A 66 13.04 19.41 -14.78
N ALA A 67 13.93 19.50 -13.77
CA ALA A 67 13.74 18.80 -12.51
C ALA A 67 12.55 19.36 -11.72
N PRO A 68 11.93 18.58 -10.83
CA PRO A 68 10.88 19.06 -9.95
C PRO A 68 11.46 20.06 -8.95
N GLU A 69 10.68 21.08 -8.60
CA GLU A 69 11.05 22.12 -7.63
C GLU A 69 10.16 22.02 -6.38
N ALA A 70 10.76 22.00 -5.18
CA ALA A 70 10.04 21.97 -3.93
C ALA A 70 9.34 23.32 -3.67
N LEU A 71 8.01 23.32 -3.50
CA LEU A 71 7.23 24.50 -3.18
C LEU A 71 6.91 24.57 -1.67
N THR A 72 6.48 23.44 -1.11
CA THR A 72 6.14 23.33 0.32
C THR A 72 6.53 21.93 0.78
N THR A 73 7.57 21.85 1.60
CA THR A 73 8.11 20.59 2.12
C THR A 73 8.42 20.72 3.61
N PRO A 74 7.38 20.75 4.49
CA PRO A 74 7.59 20.85 5.92
C PRO A 74 8.39 19.64 6.42
N ASN A 75 9.33 19.88 7.35
CA ASN A 75 10.11 18.82 7.96
C ASN A 75 9.24 18.02 8.93
N PRO A 76 9.28 16.68 8.89
CA PRO A 76 8.67 15.85 9.91
C PRO A 76 9.41 16.05 11.25
N LEU A 77 8.66 16.22 12.32
CA LEU A 77 9.22 16.25 13.67
C LEU A 77 9.58 14.80 14.07
N ILE A 78 10.78 14.39 13.76
CA ILE A 78 11.31 13.10 14.20
C ILE A 78 11.92 13.33 15.57
N THR A 79 11.26 12.85 16.62
CA THR A 79 11.84 12.78 17.95
C THR A 79 13.03 11.83 17.85
N SER A 80 14.21 12.29 18.26
CA SER A 80 15.43 11.47 18.31
C SER A 80 15.14 10.20 19.13
N ASN A 81 14.98 9.08 18.44
CA ASN A 81 15.13 7.80 19.11
C ASN A 81 16.59 7.65 19.47
N ALA A 82 16.90 7.10 20.64
CA ALA A 82 18.25 6.97 21.18
C ALA A 82 19.27 6.29 20.22
N ASP A 83 18.79 5.70 19.14
CA ASP A 83 19.58 4.94 18.18
C ASP A 83 20.12 5.77 16.99
N GLY A 84 19.80 7.06 16.87
CA GLY A 84 20.30 7.93 15.79
C GLY A 84 20.01 7.43 14.37
N ARG A 85 18.96 6.62 14.18
CA ARG A 85 18.63 6.01 12.91
C ARG A 85 18.02 7.02 11.94
N ASN A 86 18.39 6.91 10.68
CA ASN A 86 17.80 7.69 9.60
C ASN A 86 16.52 7.04 9.08
N VAL A 87 15.59 7.87 8.61
CA VAL A 87 14.43 7.41 7.83
C VAL A 87 14.67 7.77 6.38
N LYS A 88 14.68 6.78 5.50
CA LYS A 88 14.79 6.98 4.06
C LYS A 88 13.46 6.69 3.39
N VAL A 89 12.99 7.63 2.59
CA VAL A 89 11.69 7.57 1.91
C VAL A 89 11.88 7.72 0.42
N SER A 90 11.20 6.88 -0.36
CA SER A 90 10.95 7.06 -1.79
C SER A 90 9.51 7.47 -2.01
N PHE A 91 9.24 8.29 -3.03
CA PHE A 91 7.91 8.73 -3.40
C PHE A 91 7.86 9.15 -4.86
N ILE A 92 6.66 9.25 -5.43
CA ILE A 92 6.44 9.77 -6.77
C ILE A 92 5.89 11.20 -6.68
N ILE A 93 6.46 12.10 -7.43
CA ILE A 93 5.91 13.44 -7.66
C ILE A 93 5.05 13.35 -8.92
N GLY A 94 3.75 13.51 -8.76
CA GLY A 94 2.80 13.45 -9.86
C GLY A 94 2.88 14.69 -10.77
N THR A 95 2.24 14.62 -11.92
CA THR A 95 2.12 15.75 -12.87
C THR A 95 1.36 16.95 -12.30
N ASP A 96 0.61 16.75 -11.22
CA ASP A 96 -0.08 17.77 -10.42
C ASP A 96 0.79 18.34 -9.29
N GLY A 97 2.05 17.93 -9.19
CA GLY A 97 2.98 18.33 -8.13
C GLY A 97 2.70 17.73 -6.76
N ARG A 98 1.78 16.78 -6.65
CA ARG A 98 1.46 16.10 -5.38
C ARG A 98 2.33 14.87 -5.20
N VAL A 99 2.70 14.60 -3.95
CA VAL A 99 3.38 13.35 -3.60
C VAL A 99 2.39 12.20 -3.60
N ARG A 100 2.78 11.11 -4.27
CA ARG A 100 2.04 9.86 -4.37
C ARG A 100 2.91 8.69 -3.92
N SER A 101 2.28 7.64 -3.44
CA SER A 101 2.92 6.35 -3.09
C SER A 101 4.20 6.49 -2.25
N PRO A 102 4.22 7.27 -1.15
CA PRO A 102 5.41 7.34 -0.31
C PRO A 102 5.66 5.99 0.37
N LEU A 103 6.91 5.52 0.30
CA LEU A 103 7.37 4.23 0.80
C LEU A 103 8.62 4.41 1.66
N ILE A 104 8.65 3.79 2.83
CA ILE A 104 9.83 3.74 3.68
C ILE A 104 10.81 2.72 3.11
N LEU A 105 12.03 3.16 2.83
CA LEU A 105 13.15 2.31 2.41
C LEU A 105 14.04 1.91 3.59
N GLU A 106 14.25 2.83 4.54
CA GLU A 106 14.98 2.60 5.78
C GLU A 106 14.17 3.16 6.95
N SER A 107 13.95 2.34 7.98
CA SER A 107 13.09 2.64 9.12
C SER A 107 13.88 3.07 10.35
N ALA A 108 13.41 4.11 11.03
CA ALA A 108 13.86 4.47 12.39
C ALA A 108 12.82 4.10 13.46
N GLY A 109 11.88 3.21 13.14
CA GLY A 109 10.84 2.73 14.02
C GLY A 109 9.44 3.23 13.62
N ILE A 110 8.43 2.46 14.02
CA ILE A 110 7.03 2.61 13.56
C ILE A 110 6.49 4.04 13.74
N ALA A 111 6.75 4.66 14.90
CA ALA A 111 6.24 5.99 15.20
C ALA A 111 6.90 7.09 14.32
N GLY A 112 8.22 6.98 14.08
CA GLY A 112 8.98 7.86 13.19
C GLY A 112 8.52 7.72 11.75
N ASP A 113 8.43 6.50 11.27
CA ASP A 113 8.00 6.17 9.91
C ASP A 113 6.60 6.73 9.61
N HIS A 114 5.66 6.53 10.52
CA HIS A 114 4.29 7.02 10.36
C HIS A 114 4.23 8.56 10.26
N ARG A 115 4.96 9.28 11.11
CA ARG A 115 5.05 10.75 11.06
C ARG A 115 5.66 11.23 9.74
N VAL A 116 6.73 10.58 9.31
CA VAL A 116 7.40 10.90 8.05
C VAL A 116 6.44 10.71 6.88
N LEU A 117 5.77 9.55 6.78
CA LEU A 117 4.81 9.28 5.72
C LEU A 117 3.65 10.29 5.70
N GLN A 118 3.11 10.65 6.87
CA GLN A 118 2.06 11.66 6.95
C GLN A 118 2.55 13.02 6.44
N THR A 119 3.73 13.46 6.86
CA THR A 119 4.30 14.75 6.46
C THR A 119 4.62 14.78 4.97
N VAL A 120 5.28 13.75 4.44
CA VAL A 120 5.66 13.66 3.02
C VAL A 120 4.44 13.71 2.10
N ARG A 121 3.30 13.14 2.49
CA ARG A 121 2.03 13.23 1.74
C ARG A 121 1.50 14.66 1.60
N THR A 122 1.86 15.55 2.49
CA THR A 122 1.43 16.96 2.42
C THR A 122 2.30 17.81 1.50
N TRP A 123 3.45 17.30 1.08
CA TRP A 123 4.40 18.04 0.27
C TRP A 123 3.82 18.43 -1.08
N ARG A 124 4.31 19.57 -1.58
CA ARG A 124 3.93 20.12 -2.87
C ARG A 124 5.18 20.51 -3.64
N TYR A 125 5.16 20.15 -4.90
CA TYR A 125 6.22 20.42 -5.86
C TYR A 125 5.67 21.10 -7.10
N ARG A 126 6.51 21.87 -7.77
CA ARG A 126 6.33 22.11 -9.21
C ARG A 126 6.76 20.81 -9.89
N PRO A 127 5.91 20.20 -10.73
CA PRO A 127 6.25 18.90 -11.35
C PRO A 127 7.45 19.03 -12.28
N ALA A 128 8.17 17.93 -12.46
CA ALA A 128 9.15 17.83 -13.55
C ALA A 128 8.48 18.00 -14.90
N THR A 129 9.21 18.51 -15.88
CA THR A 129 8.70 18.59 -17.25
C THR A 129 9.64 17.91 -18.23
N CYS A 130 9.04 17.32 -19.27
CA CYS A 130 9.73 16.76 -20.42
C CYS A 130 9.26 17.52 -21.67
N ASN A 131 10.14 18.28 -22.28
CA ASN A 131 9.79 19.17 -23.42
C ASN A 131 8.60 20.11 -23.10
N GLY A 132 8.54 20.64 -21.87
CA GLY A 132 7.46 21.50 -21.38
C GLY A 132 6.19 20.78 -20.89
N VAL A 133 6.11 19.45 -21.05
CA VAL A 133 4.96 18.65 -20.59
C VAL A 133 5.23 18.11 -19.18
N PRO A 134 4.33 18.35 -18.20
CA PRO A 134 4.48 17.79 -16.86
C PRO A 134 4.60 16.27 -16.88
N THR A 135 5.59 15.73 -16.16
CA THR A 135 5.87 14.30 -16.08
C THR A 135 6.05 13.83 -14.64
N GLU A 136 5.74 12.57 -14.37
CA GLU A 136 5.97 11.97 -13.06
C GLU A 136 7.46 11.71 -12.86
N THR A 137 7.93 11.93 -11.62
CA THR A 137 9.33 11.74 -11.24
C THR A 137 9.44 11.11 -9.87
N GLU A 138 10.39 10.19 -9.72
CA GLU A 138 10.74 9.62 -8.41
C GLU A 138 11.57 10.61 -7.60
N GLY A 139 11.20 10.77 -6.32
CA GLY A 139 11.97 11.48 -5.31
C GLY A 139 12.45 10.53 -4.21
N LYS A 140 13.66 10.77 -3.70
CA LYS A 140 14.22 10.07 -2.53
C LYS A 140 14.76 11.08 -1.55
N ILE A 141 14.50 10.89 -0.27
CA ILE A 141 15.00 11.76 0.80
C ILE A 141 15.37 10.96 2.04
N VAL A 142 16.36 11.46 2.77
CA VAL A 142 16.79 10.90 4.04
C VAL A 142 16.55 11.95 5.13
N PHE A 143 15.85 11.55 6.18
CA PHE A 143 15.66 12.34 7.40
C PHE A 143 16.56 11.77 8.48
N SER A 144 17.44 12.60 9.01
CA SER A 144 18.25 12.26 10.19
C SER A 144 17.62 12.86 11.46
N SER A 145 17.56 12.10 12.54
CA SER A 145 17.26 12.64 13.86
C SER A 145 18.42 13.52 14.31
N ARG A 146 18.14 14.74 14.71
CA ARG A 146 19.09 15.62 15.41
C ARG A 146 18.87 15.51 16.91
#